data_f9767e968509207231f92f2e10d3ed31
#
_entry.id   f9767e968509207231f92f2e10d3ed31
#
_cell.length_a   1.000
_cell.length_b   1.000
_cell.length_c   1.000
_cell.angle_alpha   90.00
_cell.angle_beta   90.00
_cell.angle_gamma   90.00
#
_symmetry.space_group_name_H-M   'P 1'
#
loop_
_entity.id
_entity.type
_entity.pdbx_description
1 polymer ?
#
loop_
_entity_poly.entity_id
_entity_poly.type
_entity_poly.pdbx_seq_one_letter_code
_entity_poly.pdbx_strand_id
1 'polypeptide(L)'
;MNRIRVAQFGLGPIGQACVKVLAEKAGIELVGGLDIDPNKIGKDLGEVCELKKTLGTAVRGDISAALAEWRPQVVVHTTLSFLDRIEEQLATI
;
A
#
# COMPACT_ATOMS: atom_id res chain seq x y z
N MET A 1 3.48 -12.03 -20.09
CA MET A 1 3.75 -12.60 -18.75
C MET A 1 2.84 -11.94 -17.72
N ASN A 2 2.17 -12.73 -16.91
CA ASN A 2 1.25 -12.21 -15.91
C ASN A 2 2.01 -11.65 -14.71
N ARG A 3 1.62 -10.47 -14.27
CA ARG A 3 2.16 -9.85 -13.07
C ARG A 3 1.22 -10.09 -11.91
N ILE A 4 1.78 -10.17 -10.71
CA ILE A 4 1.01 -10.22 -9.49
C ILE A 4 0.57 -8.81 -9.14
N ARG A 5 -0.72 -8.60 -8.98
CA ARG A 5 -1.27 -7.28 -8.64
C ARG A 5 -1.22 -7.10 -7.13
N VAL A 6 -0.53 -6.06 -6.69
CA VAL A 6 -0.28 -5.80 -5.27
C VAL A 6 -0.74 -4.40 -4.90
N ALA A 7 -1.42 -4.28 -3.76
CA ALA A 7 -1.73 -3.00 -3.14
C ALA A 7 -0.97 -2.88 -1.83
N GLN A 8 -0.49 -1.68 -1.51
CA GLN A 8 0.21 -1.39 -0.27
C GLN A 8 -0.73 -0.67 0.69
N PHE A 9 -0.97 -1.24 1.85
CA PHE A 9 -1.76 -0.60 2.92
C PHE A 9 -0.81 -0.13 4.02
N GLY A 10 -0.76 1.17 4.21
CA GLY A 10 0.14 1.80 5.16
C GLY A 10 1.34 2.40 4.46
N LEU A 11 1.47 3.72 4.57
CA LEU A 11 2.51 4.48 3.89
C LEU A 11 3.38 5.27 4.89
N GLY A 12 3.57 4.68 6.08
CA GLY A 12 4.60 5.13 7.00
C GLY A 12 5.98 4.70 6.49
N PRO A 13 7.04 4.86 7.28
CA PRO A 13 8.41 4.57 6.81
C PRO A 13 8.59 3.15 6.26
N ILE A 14 8.02 2.15 6.94
CA ILE A 14 8.12 0.75 6.49
C ILE A 14 7.35 0.54 5.19
N GLY A 15 6.12 1.09 5.10
CA GLY A 15 5.30 0.97 3.89
C GLY A 15 5.94 1.64 2.69
N GLN A 16 6.55 2.80 2.88
CA GLN A 16 7.26 3.51 1.82
C GLN A 16 8.45 2.68 1.31
N ALA A 17 9.18 2.04 2.22
CA ALA A 17 10.28 1.17 1.86
C ALA A 17 9.78 -0.04 1.05
N CYS A 18 8.63 -0.62 1.43
CA CYS A 18 8.02 -1.71 0.69
C CYS A 18 7.62 -1.27 -0.73
N VAL A 19 7.05 -0.08 -0.88
CA VAL A 19 6.67 0.44 -2.20
C VAL A 19 7.88 0.58 -3.10
N LYS A 20 9.00 1.07 -2.57
CA LYS A 20 10.23 1.20 -3.34
C LYS A 20 10.70 -0.14 -3.90
N VAL A 21 10.64 -1.18 -3.09
CA VAL A 21 11.02 -2.53 -3.51
C VAL A 21 10.02 -3.08 -4.52
N LEU A 22 8.72 -2.96 -4.23
CA LEU A 22 7.68 -3.50 -5.11
C LEU A 22 7.67 -2.83 -6.48
N ALA A 23 7.91 -1.53 -6.53
CA ALA A 23 7.92 -0.78 -7.79
C ALA A 23 9.06 -1.21 -8.73
N GLU A 24 10.13 -1.78 -8.18
CA GLU A 24 11.27 -2.24 -8.96
C GLU A 24 11.16 -3.69 -9.46
N LYS A 25 10.19 -4.45 -8.93
CA LYS A 25 10.02 -5.87 -9.29
C LYS A 25 9.26 -6.02 -10.59
N ALA A 26 9.89 -6.63 -11.59
CA ALA A 26 9.29 -6.82 -12.90
C ALA A 26 8.05 -7.71 -12.88
N GLY A 27 7.97 -8.66 -11.94
CA GLY A 27 6.83 -9.57 -11.81
C GLY A 27 5.67 -9.04 -10.99
N ILE A 28 5.73 -7.77 -10.55
CA ILE A 28 4.72 -7.17 -9.69
C ILE A 28 4.14 -5.92 -10.35
N GLU A 29 2.81 -5.84 -10.37
CA GLU A 29 2.10 -4.63 -10.74
C GLU A 29 1.58 -3.99 -9.46
N LEU A 30 2.18 -2.87 -9.05
CA LEU A 30 1.73 -2.13 -7.88
C LEU A 30 0.52 -1.29 -8.29
N VAL A 31 -0.67 -1.76 -7.91
CA VAL A 31 -1.92 -1.14 -8.37
C VAL A 31 -2.29 0.10 -7.58
N GLY A 32 -1.79 0.25 -6.36
CA GLY A 32 -2.04 1.47 -5.61
C GLY A 32 -1.60 1.39 -4.17
N GLY A 33 -1.74 2.50 -3.47
CA GLY A 33 -1.44 2.64 -2.06
C GLY A 33 -2.63 3.14 -1.27
N LEU A 34 -2.76 2.66 -0.06
CA LEU A 34 -3.84 3.01 0.86
C LEU A 34 -3.26 3.56 2.15
N ASP A 35 -3.86 4.63 2.64
CA ASP A 35 -3.54 5.17 3.95
C ASP A 35 -4.73 5.98 4.44
N ILE A 36 -4.87 6.09 5.76
CA ILE A 36 -5.92 6.91 6.37
C ILE A 36 -5.47 8.35 6.65
N ASP A 37 -4.18 8.64 6.45
CA ASP A 37 -3.61 9.97 6.69
C ASP A 37 -4.09 10.94 5.60
N PRO A 38 -4.87 11.99 5.97
CA PRO A 38 -5.37 12.95 4.99
C PRO A 38 -4.26 13.73 4.29
N ASN A 39 -3.07 13.81 4.87
CA ASN A 39 -1.94 14.49 4.24
C ASN A 39 -1.35 13.68 3.08
N LYS A 40 -1.65 12.41 2.99
CA LYS A 40 -1.16 11.51 1.93
C LYS A 40 -2.22 11.22 0.88
N ILE A 41 -3.48 11.20 1.28
CA ILE A 41 -4.60 10.88 0.37
C ILE A 41 -4.67 11.90 -0.75
N GLY A 42 -4.82 11.42 -1.98
CA GLY A 42 -4.93 12.26 -3.17
C GLY A 42 -3.60 12.58 -3.83
N LYS A 43 -2.48 12.30 -3.17
CA LYS A 43 -1.16 12.51 -3.75
C LYS A 43 -0.71 11.27 -4.51
N ASP A 44 0.14 11.47 -5.52
CA ASP A 44 0.70 10.33 -6.25
C ASP A 44 1.51 9.45 -5.31
N LEU A 45 1.36 8.14 -5.45
CA LEU A 45 2.06 7.17 -4.61
C LEU A 45 3.58 7.34 -4.70
N GLY A 46 4.09 7.63 -5.88
CA GLY A 46 5.52 7.87 -6.05
C GLY A 46 6.00 9.10 -5.29
N GLU A 47 5.19 10.15 -5.24
CA GLU A 47 5.50 11.36 -4.47
C GLU A 47 5.53 11.07 -2.97
N VAL A 48 4.52 10.37 -2.47
CA VAL A 48 4.44 10.02 -1.04
C VAL A 48 5.63 9.17 -0.61
N CYS A 49 6.07 8.27 -1.46
CA CYS A 49 7.18 7.37 -1.16
C CYS A 49 8.55 7.95 -1.56
N GLU A 50 8.58 9.20 -1.96
CA GLU A 50 9.82 9.91 -2.34
C GLU A 50 10.58 9.23 -3.47
N LEU A 51 9.85 8.66 -4.42
CA LEU A 51 10.44 8.12 -5.63
C LEU A 51 10.76 9.27 -6.60
N LYS A 52 11.75 9.05 -7.45
CA LYS A 52 12.15 10.06 -8.44
C LYS A 52 11.19 10.15 -9.63
N LYS A 53 10.12 9.38 -9.62
CA LYS A 53 9.12 9.32 -10.69
C LYS A 53 7.72 9.23 -10.10
N THR A 54 6.73 9.64 -10.88
CA THR A 54 5.34 9.40 -10.51
C THR A 54 4.96 7.96 -10.87
N LEU A 55 4.07 7.37 -10.07
CA LEU A 55 3.58 6.02 -10.34
C LEU A 55 2.22 6.04 -11.06
N GLY A 56 1.61 7.21 -11.18
CA GLY A 56 0.34 7.36 -11.90
C GLY A 56 -0.87 6.88 -11.12
N THR A 57 -0.72 6.65 -9.82
CA THR A 57 -1.83 6.22 -8.96
C THR A 57 -1.82 7.06 -7.68
N ALA A 58 -2.97 7.61 -7.32
CA ALA A 58 -3.09 8.42 -6.11
C ALA A 58 -3.36 7.55 -4.89
N VAL A 59 -2.85 7.99 -3.73
CA VAL A 59 -3.14 7.35 -2.46
C VAL A 59 -4.62 7.52 -2.13
N ARG A 60 -5.27 6.45 -1.71
CA ARG A 60 -6.68 6.46 -1.36
C ARG A 60 -6.92 6.05 0.08
N GLY A 61 -7.96 6.63 0.69
CA GLY A 61 -8.38 6.29 2.04
C GLY A 61 -9.67 5.47 2.08
N ASP A 62 -10.35 5.34 0.96
CA ASP A 62 -11.58 4.56 0.81
C ASP A 62 -11.25 3.10 0.51
N ILE A 63 -10.80 2.39 1.53
CA ILE A 63 -10.15 1.08 1.41
C ILE A 63 -11.01 0.07 0.65
N SER A 64 -12.26 -0.13 1.06
CA SER A 64 -13.13 -1.12 0.42
C SER A 64 -13.39 -0.80 -1.05
N ALA A 65 -13.65 0.47 -1.37
CA ALA A 65 -13.90 0.89 -2.74
C ALA A 65 -12.65 0.75 -3.61
N ALA A 66 -11.49 1.13 -3.08
CA ALA A 66 -10.23 1.03 -3.79
C ALA A 66 -9.86 -0.42 -4.09
N LEU A 67 -10.02 -1.32 -3.11
CA LEU A 67 -9.75 -2.74 -3.30
C LEU A 67 -10.69 -3.36 -4.32
N ALA A 68 -11.98 -2.97 -4.31
CA ALA A 68 -12.93 -3.45 -5.29
C ALA A 68 -12.60 -2.98 -6.71
N GLU A 69 -12.08 -1.77 -6.84
CA GLU A 69 -11.68 -1.19 -8.13
C GLU A 69 -10.37 -1.79 -8.64
N TRP A 70 -9.37 -1.88 -7.78
CA TRP A 70 -8.03 -2.36 -8.16
C TRP A 70 -7.94 -3.87 -8.28
N ARG A 71 -8.71 -4.61 -7.50
CA ARG A 71 -8.71 -6.09 -7.45
C ARG A 71 -7.30 -6.66 -7.29
N PRO A 72 -6.57 -6.27 -6.24
CA PRO A 72 -5.24 -6.83 -6.03
C PRO A 72 -5.32 -8.30 -5.61
N GLN A 73 -4.29 -9.05 -5.99
CA GLN A 73 -4.16 -10.45 -5.57
C GLN A 73 -3.53 -10.54 -4.19
N VAL A 74 -2.71 -9.53 -3.83
CA VAL A 74 -2.04 -9.47 -2.54
C VAL A 74 -2.16 -8.04 -2.01
N VAL A 75 -2.42 -7.90 -0.71
CA VAL A 75 -2.38 -6.62 -0.01
C VAL A 75 -1.30 -6.71 1.06
N VAL A 76 -0.31 -5.83 0.97
CA VAL A 76 0.76 -5.76 1.97
C VAL A 76 0.35 -4.78 3.04
N HIS A 77 0.25 -5.24 4.28
CA HIS A 77 -0.13 -4.41 5.43
C HIS A 77 1.09 -4.03 6.25
N THR A 78 1.31 -2.73 6.42
CA THR A 78 2.40 -2.22 7.26
C THR A 78 1.94 -1.07 8.15
N THR A 79 0.64 -1.03 8.48
CA THR A 79 0.12 -0.02 9.39
C THR A 79 0.44 -0.40 10.83
N LEU A 80 0.75 0.59 11.67
CA LEU A 80 0.98 0.36 13.09
C LEU A 80 -0.27 -0.19 13.77
N SER A 81 -1.44 0.35 13.42
CA SER A 81 -2.71 -0.14 13.96
C SER A 81 -2.94 -1.61 13.64
N PHE A 82 -2.55 -2.02 12.46
CA PHE A 82 -2.67 -3.42 12.05
C PHE A 82 -1.76 -4.32 12.91
N LEU A 83 -0.54 -3.89 13.16
CA LEU A 83 0.40 -4.64 14.00
C LEU A 83 -0.11 -4.74 15.45
N ASP A 84 -0.64 -3.65 15.99
CA ASP A 84 -1.23 -3.64 17.33
C ASP A 84 -2.39 -4.63 17.43
N ARG A 85 -3.26 -4.66 16.41
CA ARG A 85 -4.38 -5.60 16.37
C ARG A 85 -3.94 -7.04 16.29
N ILE A 86 -2.87 -7.32 15.56
CA ILE A 86 -2.31 -8.65 15.49
C ILE A 86 -1.80 -9.09 16.85
N GLU A 87 -1.08 -8.24 17.56
CA GLU A 87 -0.61 -8.55 18.90
C GLU A 87 -1.76 -8.86 19.85
N GLU A 88 -2.81 -8.06 19.83
CA GLU A 88 -4.01 -8.31 20.64
C GLU A 88 -4.65 -9.64 20.30
N GLN A 89 -4.79 -9.96 19.04
CA GLN A 89 -5.38 -11.23 18.60
C GLN A 89 -4.52 -12.41 19.01
N LEU A 90 -3.22 -12.30 18.90
CA LEU A 90 -2.29 -13.35 19.31
C LEU A 90 -2.32 -13.54 20.82
N ALA A 91 -2.48 -12.47 21.59
CA ALA A 91 -2.54 -12.53 23.03
C ALA A 91 -3.82 -13.21 23.54
N THR A 92 -4.90 -13.18 22.76
CA THR A 92 -6.17 -13.82 23.15
C THR A 92 -6.29 -15.28 22.74
N ILE A 93 -5.38 -15.74 21.93
CA ILE A 93 -5.35 -17.13 21.52
C ILE A 93 -4.61 -17.95 22.57
#